data_a3c77fcdc73dafe61b19a069deb626ca
#
_entry.id   a3c77fcdc73dafe61b19a069deb626ca
#
_cell.length_a   1.000
_cell.length_b   1.000
_cell.length_c   1.000
_cell.angle_alpha   90.00
_cell.angle_beta   90.00
_cell.angle_gamma   90.00
#
_symmetry.space_group_name_H-M   'P 1'
#
loop_
_entity.id
_entity.type
_entity.pdbx_description
1 polymer ?
#
loop_
_entity_poly.entity_id
_entity_poly.type
_entity_poly.pdbx_seq_one_letter_code
_entity_poly.pdbx_strand_id
1 'polypeptide(L)'
;MPDLKFLEFAWPELASAYGFRAFRAVVHIAAGDEASVWRAETDQGSVCMKVLRSGCVTTDFERRATLMEHLRSAGLPFPRLIENASGGALTTFGSQTIGIWAWINGLVRPSFDQASVRSASRLLARLHRALRRPPHLRPEEGDAPRWLTEPAAVAGDTCLALLDAISQLPRLHPVDLRYQSALRERLDDLTRVDDLRRSMPQLTSQLVHHDYTRPNLLFENHCVVAVLDLKGHVASPVWELGKIAFEPQTVVRSADWLEMAYAATTEYCAEDPAASATAWLCARAVVLYNLFSFWGPWQRYVDGIRTEQDDMDGYWLNRHVTARLLLANLGAVEDRLARACTFHG
;
A
#
# COMPACT_ATOMS: atom_id res chain seq x y z
N MET A 1 -16.93 -14.75 -5.45
CA MET A 1 -17.64 -13.54 -4.99
C MET A 1 -18.54 -13.96 -3.84
N PRO A 2 -18.64 -13.21 -2.74
CA PRO A 2 -19.67 -13.47 -1.72
C PRO A 2 -21.02 -13.43 -2.43
N ASP A 3 -21.91 -14.34 -2.05
CA ASP A 3 -23.23 -14.46 -2.69
C ASP A 3 -24.06 -13.19 -2.41
N LEU A 4 -24.17 -12.33 -3.42
CA LEU A 4 -24.92 -11.07 -3.39
C LEU A 4 -26.34 -11.27 -2.85
N LYS A 5 -26.99 -12.38 -3.23
CA LYS A 5 -28.34 -12.72 -2.81
C LYS A 5 -28.42 -12.95 -1.29
N PHE A 6 -27.38 -13.55 -0.69
CA PHE A 6 -27.35 -13.75 0.76
C PHE A 6 -27.26 -12.43 1.51
N LEU A 7 -26.48 -11.47 1.02
CA LEU A 7 -26.36 -10.16 1.65
C LEU A 7 -27.67 -9.38 1.59
N GLU A 8 -28.42 -9.42 0.47
CA GLU A 8 -29.70 -8.70 0.33
C GLU A 8 -30.74 -9.13 1.39
N PHE A 9 -30.76 -10.40 1.78
CA PHE A 9 -31.64 -10.88 2.84
C PHE A 9 -31.18 -10.49 4.24
N ALA A 10 -29.88 -10.21 4.44
CA ALA A 10 -29.30 -9.89 5.73
C ALA A 10 -29.30 -8.38 6.06
N TRP A 11 -29.60 -7.51 5.08
CA TRP A 11 -29.54 -6.06 5.29
C TRP A 11 -30.36 -5.53 6.48
N PRO A 12 -31.61 -5.95 6.73
CA PRO A 12 -32.38 -5.44 7.87
C PRO A 12 -31.74 -5.83 9.21
N GLU A 13 -31.30 -7.07 9.35
CA GLU A 13 -30.67 -7.57 10.58
C GLU A 13 -29.31 -6.91 10.80
N LEU A 14 -28.52 -6.75 9.75
CA LEU A 14 -27.22 -6.07 9.80
C LEU A 14 -27.42 -4.59 10.18
N ALA A 15 -28.39 -3.90 9.59
CA ALA A 15 -28.71 -2.52 9.96
C ALA A 15 -29.08 -2.41 11.43
N SER A 16 -29.92 -3.29 11.93
CA SER A 16 -30.31 -3.35 13.33
C SER A 16 -29.12 -3.61 14.26
N ALA A 17 -28.20 -4.51 13.86
CA ALA A 17 -26.99 -4.82 14.63
C ALA A 17 -26.06 -3.61 14.82
N TYR A 18 -26.12 -2.62 13.93
CA TYR A 18 -25.36 -1.37 14.02
C TYR A 18 -26.20 -0.14 14.42
N GLY A 19 -27.45 -0.36 14.83
CA GLY A 19 -28.35 0.72 15.26
C GLY A 19 -28.83 1.63 14.12
N PHE A 20 -28.78 1.17 12.87
CA PHE A 20 -29.35 1.86 11.71
C PHE A 20 -30.80 1.42 11.51
N ARG A 21 -31.63 2.33 10.98
CA ARG A 21 -33.03 1.97 10.59
C ARG A 21 -33.08 1.07 9.37
N ALA A 22 -32.20 1.36 8.38
CA ALA A 22 -32.09 0.56 7.16
C ALA A 22 -30.82 0.95 6.40
N PHE A 23 -30.32 0.02 5.57
CA PHE A 23 -29.40 0.37 4.47
C PHE A 23 -30.19 0.73 3.22
N ARG A 24 -29.80 1.81 2.57
CA ARG A 24 -30.36 2.28 1.29
C ARG A 24 -29.23 2.41 0.29
N ALA A 25 -29.53 2.31 -0.99
CA ALA A 25 -28.57 2.51 -2.07
C ALA A 25 -27.24 1.78 -1.84
N VAL A 26 -27.29 0.47 -1.58
CA VAL A 26 -26.11 -0.36 -1.37
C VAL A 26 -25.41 -0.59 -2.72
N VAL A 27 -24.14 -0.18 -2.82
CA VAL A 27 -23.36 -0.24 -4.06
C VAL A 27 -22.03 -0.94 -3.80
N HIS A 28 -21.69 -1.90 -4.65
CA HIS A 28 -20.36 -2.53 -4.63
C HIS A 28 -19.32 -1.54 -5.18
N ILE A 29 -18.24 -1.33 -4.44
CA ILE A 29 -17.16 -0.40 -4.80
C ILE A 29 -15.97 -1.15 -5.36
N ALA A 30 -15.50 -2.18 -4.67
CA ALA A 30 -14.30 -2.94 -5.05
C ALA A 30 -14.30 -4.34 -4.44
N ALA A 31 -13.58 -5.25 -5.10
CA ALA A 31 -13.22 -6.55 -4.56
C ALA A 31 -11.71 -6.60 -4.35
N GLY A 32 -11.28 -6.53 -3.09
CA GLY A 32 -9.88 -6.70 -2.71
C GLY A 32 -9.53 -8.15 -2.36
N ASP A 33 -8.27 -8.41 -2.03
CA ASP A 33 -7.78 -9.75 -1.67
C ASP A 33 -8.40 -10.25 -0.35
N GLU A 34 -8.61 -9.37 0.63
CA GLU A 34 -9.11 -9.71 1.97
C GLU A 34 -10.61 -9.50 2.13
N ALA A 35 -11.19 -8.54 1.41
CA ALA A 35 -12.59 -8.16 1.57
C ALA A 35 -13.21 -7.62 0.28
N SER A 36 -14.53 -7.73 0.18
CA SER A 36 -15.34 -6.94 -0.74
C SER A 36 -15.80 -5.67 -0.04
N VAL A 37 -15.71 -4.54 -0.74
CA VAL A 37 -16.02 -3.20 -0.21
C VAL A 37 -17.33 -2.70 -0.81
N TRP A 38 -18.21 -2.24 0.06
CA TRP A 38 -19.54 -1.74 -0.30
C TRP A 38 -19.76 -0.37 0.31
N ARG A 39 -20.48 0.49 -0.39
CA ARG A 39 -21.03 1.73 0.16
C ARG A 39 -22.53 1.54 0.39
N ALA A 40 -23.03 2.02 1.52
CA ALA A 40 -24.45 2.10 1.78
C ALA A 40 -24.81 3.45 2.38
N GLU A 41 -26.03 3.89 2.08
CA GLU A 41 -26.64 5.05 2.73
C GLU A 41 -27.46 4.57 3.93
N THR A 42 -27.34 5.25 5.05
CA THR A 42 -28.11 5.00 6.28
C THR A 42 -28.86 6.27 6.72
N ASP A 43 -29.69 6.15 7.74
CA ASP A 43 -30.29 7.31 8.40
C ASP A 43 -29.29 8.17 9.19
N GLN A 44 -28.06 7.66 9.40
CA GLN A 44 -26.96 8.37 10.07
C GLN A 44 -25.84 8.81 9.11
N GLY A 45 -26.04 8.70 7.80
CA GLY A 45 -25.08 9.05 6.76
C GLY A 45 -24.56 7.86 5.97
N SER A 46 -23.63 8.11 5.06
CA SER A 46 -23.01 7.05 4.26
C SER A 46 -22.01 6.25 5.07
N VAL A 47 -21.96 4.95 4.79
CA VAL A 47 -21.03 4.00 5.43
C VAL A 47 -20.28 3.17 4.39
N CYS A 48 -19.08 2.72 4.77
CA CYS A 48 -18.29 1.73 4.07
C CYS A 48 -18.42 0.40 4.81
N MET A 49 -18.88 -0.64 4.11
CA MET A 49 -18.93 -2.00 4.64
C MET A 49 -17.83 -2.84 3.99
N LYS A 50 -17.05 -3.52 4.81
CA LYS A 50 -16.07 -4.53 4.37
C LYS A 50 -16.59 -5.91 4.75
N VAL A 51 -16.88 -6.73 3.73
CA VAL A 51 -17.28 -8.12 3.89
C VAL A 51 -16.04 -8.97 3.71
N LEU A 52 -15.56 -9.59 4.78
CA LEU A 52 -14.33 -10.37 4.79
C LEU A 52 -14.50 -11.64 3.96
N ARG A 53 -13.43 -12.04 3.25
CA ARG A 53 -13.39 -13.32 2.57
C ARG A 53 -13.23 -14.47 3.57
N SER A 54 -13.73 -15.65 3.21
CA SER A 54 -13.54 -16.87 3.98
C SER A 54 -12.05 -17.14 4.18
N GLY A 55 -11.65 -17.42 5.42
CA GLY A 55 -10.25 -17.67 5.78
C GLY A 55 -9.46 -16.43 6.24
N CYS A 56 -10.03 -15.22 6.18
CA CYS A 56 -9.40 -14.06 6.81
C CYS A 56 -9.40 -14.20 8.34
N VAL A 57 -8.26 -13.88 8.95
CA VAL A 57 -8.08 -13.94 10.41
C VAL A 57 -8.78 -12.73 11.06
N THR A 58 -9.87 -12.96 11.77
CA THR A 58 -10.67 -11.88 12.39
C THR A 58 -9.90 -11.10 13.45
N THR A 59 -9.03 -11.77 14.23
CA THR A 59 -8.20 -11.13 15.26
C THR A 59 -7.20 -10.11 14.67
N ASP A 60 -6.66 -10.37 13.48
CA ASP A 60 -5.80 -9.39 12.79
C ASP A 60 -6.60 -8.16 12.34
N PHE A 61 -7.84 -8.37 11.93
CA PHE A 61 -8.72 -7.28 11.56
C PHE A 61 -9.12 -6.40 12.76
N GLU A 62 -9.41 -7.00 13.91
CA GLU A 62 -9.71 -6.30 15.16
C GLU A 62 -8.49 -5.53 15.66
N ARG A 63 -7.29 -6.13 15.57
CA ARG A 63 -6.03 -5.45 15.88
C ARG A 63 -5.84 -4.21 15.00
N ARG A 64 -6.07 -4.32 13.70
CA ARG A 64 -5.99 -3.19 12.76
C ARG A 64 -7.04 -2.12 13.06
N ALA A 65 -8.26 -2.51 13.40
CA ALA A 65 -9.33 -1.57 13.79
C ALA A 65 -8.95 -0.77 15.06
N THR A 66 -8.39 -1.44 16.07
CA THR A 66 -7.88 -0.80 17.30
C THR A 66 -6.74 0.17 16.98
N LEU A 67 -5.83 -0.21 16.10
CA LEU A 67 -4.71 0.64 15.70
C LEU A 67 -5.21 1.88 14.92
N MET A 68 -6.17 1.71 14.02
CA MET A 68 -6.78 2.82 13.28
C MET A 68 -7.47 3.81 14.23
N GLU A 69 -8.17 3.33 15.26
CA GLU A 69 -8.81 4.20 16.24
C GLU A 69 -7.78 4.99 17.08
N HIS A 70 -6.67 4.34 17.48
CA HIS A 70 -5.55 5.03 18.12
C HIS A 70 -5.01 6.16 17.23
N LEU A 71 -4.76 5.88 15.97
CA LEU A 71 -4.24 6.85 15.01
C LEU A 71 -5.24 8.00 14.77
N ARG A 72 -6.53 7.68 14.68
CA ARG A 72 -7.60 8.68 14.57
C ARG A 72 -7.66 9.59 15.79
N SER A 73 -7.53 9.02 16.99
CA SER A 73 -7.45 9.79 18.24
C SER A 73 -6.22 10.69 18.31
N ALA A 74 -5.13 10.34 17.62
CA ALA A 74 -3.96 11.18 17.44
C ALA A 74 -4.12 12.27 16.34
N GLY A 75 -5.33 12.43 15.80
CA GLY A 75 -5.65 13.42 14.77
C GLY A 75 -5.21 13.05 13.35
N LEU A 76 -5.00 11.77 13.07
CA LEU A 76 -4.71 11.26 11.73
C LEU A 76 -6.02 10.89 11.01
N PRO A 77 -6.13 11.13 9.70
CA PRO A 77 -7.39 10.99 8.96
C PRO A 77 -7.68 9.53 8.59
N PHE A 78 -7.96 8.70 9.59
CA PHE A 78 -8.46 7.34 9.40
C PHE A 78 -9.98 7.29 9.49
N PRO A 79 -10.65 6.41 8.73
CA PRO A 79 -12.10 6.20 8.83
C PRO A 79 -12.48 5.78 10.25
N ARG A 80 -13.54 6.40 10.80
CA ARG A 80 -14.09 6.01 12.11
C ARG A 80 -14.78 4.65 12.00
N LEU A 81 -14.37 3.70 12.83
CA LEU A 81 -15.08 2.44 13.01
C LEU A 81 -16.47 2.73 13.59
N ILE A 82 -17.49 2.02 13.11
CA ILE A 82 -18.82 2.00 13.68
C ILE A 82 -18.95 0.66 14.41
N GLU A 83 -18.96 0.72 15.71
CA GLU A 83 -19.17 -0.45 16.56
C GLU A 83 -20.60 -0.98 16.42
N ASN A 84 -20.76 -2.29 16.49
CA ASN A 84 -22.09 -2.89 16.58
C ASN A 84 -22.72 -2.69 17.98
N ALA A 85 -23.97 -3.04 18.14
CA ALA A 85 -24.73 -2.83 19.37
C ALA A 85 -24.13 -3.54 20.62
N SER A 86 -23.23 -4.52 20.43
CA SER A 86 -22.47 -5.17 21.49
C SER A 86 -21.10 -4.54 21.74
N GLY A 87 -20.74 -3.46 21.06
CA GLY A 87 -19.45 -2.78 21.15
C GLY A 87 -18.33 -3.47 20.36
N GLY A 88 -18.65 -4.40 19.47
CA GLY A 88 -17.68 -5.13 18.66
C GLY A 88 -17.37 -4.43 17.33
N ALA A 89 -16.13 -4.60 16.84
CA ALA A 89 -15.68 -4.10 15.55
C ALA A 89 -16.28 -4.86 14.35
N LEU A 90 -16.64 -6.11 14.57
CA LEU A 90 -17.10 -7.03 13.54
C LEU A 90 -18.46 -7.64 13.93
N THR A 91 -19.24 -7.98 12.92
CA THR A 91 -20.49 -8.73 13.07
C THR A 91 -20.46 -9.92 12.12
N THR A 92 -20.84 -11.09 12.61
CA THR A 92 -20.93 -12.31 11.81
C THR A 92 -22.38 -12.60 11.44
N PHE A 93 -22.63 -12.75 10.15
CA PHE A 93 -23.90 -13.19 9.58
C PHE A 93 -23.69 -14.46 8.76
N GLY A 94 -24.23 -15.58 9.22
CA GLY A 94 -23.94 -16.88 8.61
C GLY A 94 -22.43 -17.16 8.55
N SER A 95 -21.89 -17.30 7.35
CA SER A 95 -20.44 -17.49 7.12
C SER A 95 -19.70 -16.19 6.82
N GLN A 96 -20.36 -15.03 6.81
CA GLN A 96 -19.77 -13.75 6.44
C GLN A 96 -19.43 -12.93 7.69
N THR A 97 -18.25 -12.36 7.71
CA THR A 97 -17.82 -11.41 8.74
C THR A 97 -17.76 -10.01 8.14
N ILE A 98 -18.39 -9.04 8.79
CA ILE A 98 -18.60 -7.68 8.26
C ILE A 98 -18.12 -6.67 9.29
N GLY A 99 -17.33 -5.68 8.82
CA GLY A 99 -17.00 -4.47 9.56
C GLY A 99 -17.55 -3.24 8.86
N ILE A 100 -17.94 -2.22 9.63
CA ILE A 100 -18.52 -0.98 9.12
C ILE A 100 -17.71 0.24 9.58
N TRP A 101 -17.43 1.14 8.64
CA TRP A 101 -16.77 2.42 8.87
C TRP A 101 -17.60 3.58 8.34
N ALA A 102 -17.43 4.75 8.94
CA ALA A 102 -17.93 5.98 8.35
C ALA A 102 -17.34 6.18 6.95
N TRP A 103 -18.18 6.53 5.99
CA TRP A 103 -17.73 6.88 4.65
C TRP A 103 -17.00 8.22 4.68
N ILE A 104 -15.87 8.31 3.98
CA ILE A 104 -15.14 9.57 3.79
C ILE A 104 -15.23 9.95 2.32
N ASN A 105 -15.69 11.17 2.04
CA ASN A 105 -15.66 11.72 0.70
C ASN A 105 -14.23 12.11 0.35
N GLY A 106 -13.83 11.76 -0.86
CA GLY A 106 -12.49 12.03 -1.39
C GLY A 106 -12.26 11.20 -2.64
N LEU A 107 -11.23 11.54 -3.39
CA LEU A 107 -10.89 10.88 -4.64
C LEU A 107 -9.47 10.34 -4.61
N VAL A 108 -9.26 9.16 -5.15
CA VAL A 108 -7.93 8.65 -5.48
C VAL A 108 -7.40 9.44 -6.68
N ARG A 109 -6.20 9.98 -6.57
CA ARG A 109 -5.57 10.70 -7.68
C ARG A 109 -4.96 9.72 -8.69
N PRO A 110 -4.98 10.02 -9.99
CA PRO A 110 -4.36 9.15 -11.01
C PRO A 110 -2.83 9.14 -10.92
N SER A 111 -2.22 10.23 -10.44
CA SER A 111 -0.80 10.41 -10.11
C SER A 111 -0.68 11.56 -9.12
N PHE A 112 0.48 11.72 -8.51
CA PHE A 112 0.74 12.89 -7.66
C PHE A 112 1.19 14.10 -8.49
N ASP A 113 0.83 15.28 -8.02
CA ASP A 113 1.50 16.55 -8.28
C ASP A 113 2.31 16.98 -7.05
N GLN A 114 3.03 18.08 -7.15
CA GLN A 114 3.90 18.55 -6.08
C GLN A 114 3.14 18.84 -4.77
N ALA A 115 1.92 19.37 -4.84
CA ALA A 115 1.13 19.68 -3.65
C ALA A 115 0.60 18.41 -2.97
N SER A 116 0.11 17.45 -3.75
CA SER A 116 -0.41 16.19 -3.23
C SER A 116 0.69 15.27 -2.67
N VAL A 117 1.88 15.23 -3.31
CA VAL A 117 2.99 14.43 -2.76
C VAL A 117 3.52 15.03 -1.44
N ARG A 118 3.57 16.37 -1.31
CA ARG A 118 3.89 17.03 -0.05
C ARG A 118 2.88 16.69 1.04
N SER A 119 1.59 16.76 0.74
CA SER A 119 0.53 16.39 1.68
C SER A 119 0.63 14.93 2.14
N ALA A 120 0.82 14.00 1.19
CA ALA A 120 0.98 12.59 1.49
C ALA A 120 2.22 12.31 2.35
N SER A 121 3.36 12.92 2.04
CA SER A 121 4.62 12.72 2.76
C SER A 121 4.62 13.31 4.17
N ARG A 122 4.03 14.49 4.35
CA ARG A 122 3.83 15.09 5.68
C ARG A 122 2.96 14.20 6.56
N LEU A 123 1.86 13.69 6.00
CA LEU A 123 0.96 12.79 6.71
C LEU A 123 1.65 11.46 7.05
N LEU A 124 2.45 10.91 6.13
CA LEU A 124 3.24 9.70 6.38
C LEU A 124 4.22 9.88 7.54
N ALA A 125 4.93 11.01 7.60
CA ALA A 125 5.83 11.32 8.71
C ALA A 125 5.10 11.38 10.06
N ARG A 126 3.93 12.02 10.10
CA ARG A 126 3.07 12.05 11.30
C ARG A 126 2.60 10.65 11.69
N LEU A 127 2.23 9.84 10.72
CA LEU A 127 1.84 8.45 10.92
C LEU A 127 3.00 7.63 11.51
N HIS A 128 4.19 7.70 10.92
CA HIS A 128 5.37 6.99 11.42
C HIS A 128 5.74 7.42 12.83
N ARG A 129 5.62 8.71 13.14
CA ARG A 129 5.88 9.24 14.49
C ARG A 129 4.87 8.69 15.50
N ALA A 130 3.59 8.62 15.16
CA ALA A 130 2.55 8.03 16.01
C ALA A 130 2.72 6.51 16.21
N LEU A 131 3.23 5.80 15.20
CA LEU A 131 3.46 4.36 15.22
C LEU A 131 4.79 3.93 15.88
N ARG A 132 5.70 4.85 16.24
CA ARG A 132 6.95 4.49 16.93
C ARG A 132 6.73 3.84 18.29
N ARG A 133 5.71 4.27 19.02
CA ARG A 133 5.38 3.76 20.36
C ARG A 133 3.87 3.67 20.53
N PRO A 134 3.21 2.75 19.80
CA PRO A 134 1.78 2.59 19.95
C PRO A 134 1.49 2.05 21.36
N PRO A 135 0.55 2.65 22.11
CA PRO A 135 0.16 2.13 23.40
C PRO A 135 -0.48 0.74 23.24
N HIS A 136 -0.14 -0.17 24.13
CA HIS A 136 -0.72 -1.53 24.21
C HIS A 136 -0.45 -2.49 23.04
N LEU A 137 0.24 -2.05 21.98
CA LEU A 137 0.65 -2.91 20.89
C LEU A 137 2.16 -3.12 21.00
N ARG A 138 2.59 -4.32 21.37
CA ARG A 138 3.97 -4.73 21.15
C ARG A 138 4.10 -5.02 19.66
N PRO A 139 5.03 -4.35 18.94
CA PRO A 139 5.36 -4.78 17.60
C PRO A 139 5.79 -6.26 17.70
N GLU A 140 5.12 -7.13 16.96
CA GLU A 140 5.69 -8.46 16.73
C GLU A 140 7.06 -8.23 16.09
N GLU A 141 8.10 -8.88 16.60
CA GLU A 141 9.40 -8.89 15.94
C GLU A 141 9.19 -9.54 14.57
N GLY A 142 9.06 -8.69 13.56
CA GLY A 142 8.92 -9.16 12.19
C GLY A 142 10.30 -9.57 11.67
N ASP A 143 10.32 -10.62 10.87
CA ASP A 143 11.51 -10.98 10.11
C ASP A 143 11.98 -9.80 9.26
N ALA A 144 13.30 -9.69 9.12
CA ALA A 144 13.85 -8.66 8.23
C ALA A 144 13.27 -8.84 6.81
N PRO A 145 12.90 -7.74 6.14
CA PRO A 145 12.19 -7.84 4.86
C PRO A 145 13.02 -8.57 3.81
N ARG A 146 12.36 -9.42 3.01
CA ARG A 146 12.97 -10.25 1.96
C ARG A 146 13.96 -9.50 1.08
N TRP A 147 13.64 -8.27 0.71
CA TRP A 147 14.50 -7.43 -0.11
C TRP A 147 15.84 -7.05 0.56
N LEU A 148 15.97 -7.22 1.90
CA LEU A 148 17.24 -7.07 2.62
C LEU A 148 17.98 -8.39 2.82
N THR A 149 17.29 -9.51 2.95
CA THR A 149 17.86 -10.77 3.44
C THR A 149 17.87 -11.90 2.42
N GLU A 150 16.88 -11.94 1.52
CA GLU A 150 16.74 -13.05 0.58
C GLU A 150 17.85 -13.02 -0.48
N PRO A 151 18.53 -14.13 -0.79
CA PRO A 151 19.53 -14.17 -1.87
C PRO A 151 18.93 -13.74 -3.20
N ALA A 152 19.70 -12.96 -3.99
CA ALA A 152 19.27 -12.51 -5.32
C ALA A 152 18.95 -13.69 -6.25
N ALA A 153 19.62 -14.84 -6.07
CA ALA A 153 19.34 -16.07 -6.80
C ALA A 153 17.88 -16.53 -6.68
N VAL A 154 17.26 -16.44 -5.49
CA VAL A 154 15.85 -16.84 -5.27
C VAL A 154 14.89 -15.96 -6.09
N ALA A 155 15.16 -14.65 -6.15
CA ALA A 155 14.41 -13.75 -7.01
C ALA A 155 14.66 -14.05 -8.50
N GLY A 156 15.90 -14.45 -8.85
CA GLY A 156 16.25 -14.91 -10.18
C GLY A 156 15.49 -16.17 -10.60
N ASP A 157 15.44 -17.17 -9.72
CA ASP A 157 14.65 -18.39 -9.94
C ASP A 157 13.16 -18.08 -10.15
N THR A 158 12.62 -17.11 -9.40
CA THR A 158 11.24 -16.64 -9.59
C THR A 158 11.06 -15.99 -10.97
N CYS A 159 12.01 -15.18 -11.44
CA CYS A 159 11.97 -14.63 -12.79
C CYS A 159 11.95 -15.72 -13.85
N LEU A 160 12.83 -16.75 -13.72
CA LEU A 160 12.91 -17.86 -14.66
C LEU A 160 11.62 -18.69 -14.68
N ALA A 161 11.05 -19.00 -13.52
CA ALA A 161 9.78 -19.71 -13.41
C ALA A 161 8.61 -18.94 -14.09
N LEU A 162 8.57 -17.62 -13.92
CA LEU A 162 7.57 -16.77 -14.57
C LEU A 162 7.79 -16.70 -16.09
N LEU A 163 9.03 -16.62 -16.56
CA LEU A 163 9.37 -16.65 -17.98
C LEU A 163 8.95 -17.99 -18.62
N ASP A 164 9.19 -19.10 -17.92
CA ASP A 164 8.73 -20.42 -18.35
C ASP A 164 7.21 -20.49 -18.44
N ALA A 165 6.50 -20.06 -17.40
CA ALA A 165 5.03 -20.03 -17.38
C ALA A 165 4.46 -19.18 -18.54
N ILE A 166 5.09 -18.04 -18.87
CA ILE A 166 4.68 -17.23 -20.03
C ILE A 166 4.95 -17.98 -21.35
N SER A 167 6.07 -18.70 -21.45
CA SER A 167 6.44 -19.45 -22.65
C SER A 167 5.47 -20.60 -22.99
N GLN A 168 4.78 -21.13 -21.97
CA GLN A 168 3.78 -22.21 -22.11
C GLN A 168 2.40 -21.70 -22.54
N LEU A 169 2.21 -20.39 -22.66
CA LEU A 169 0.94 -19.83 -23.09
C LEU A 169 0.65 -20.20 -24.55
N PRO A 170 -0.55 -20.67 -24.89
CA PRO A 170 -0.90 -21.06 -26.27
C PRO A 170 -0.88 -19.87 -27.23
N ARG A 171 -1.03 -18.66 -26.70
CA ARG A 171 -0.97 -17.39 -27.43
C ARG A 171 -0.49 -16.29 -26.51
N LEU A 172 0.48 -15.51 -26.97
CA LEU A 172 0.98 -14.33 -26.26
C LEU A 172 0.17 -13.09 -26.65
N HIS A 173 -0.24 -12.33 -25.64
CA HIS A 173 -0.80 -10.98 -25.80
C HIS A 173 0.30 -9.92 -25.68
N PRO A 174 0.07 -8.68 -26.16
CA PRO A 174 1.08 -7.60 -26.02
C PRO A 174 1.58 -7.37 -24.60
N VAL A 175 0.73 -7.54 -23.59
CA VAL A 175 1.11 -7.43 -22.18
C VAL A 175 2.08 -8.54 -21.77
N ASP A 176 1.92 -9.76 -22.26
CA ASP A 176 2.79 -10.90 -21.93
C ASP A 176 4.22 -10.67 -22.47
N LEU A 177 4.35 -10.08 -23.66
CA LEU A 177 5.66 -9.68 -24.21
C LEU A 177 6.32 -8.60 -23.37
N ARG A 178 5.56 -7.64 -22.84
CA ARG A 178 6.08 -6.63 -21.91
C ARG A 178 6.57 -7.25 -20.61
N TYR A 179 5.84 -8.21 -20.05
CA TYR A 179 6.27 -8.96 -18.86
C TYR A 179 7.54 -9.78 -19.14
N GLN A 180 7.63 -10.45 -20.29
CA GLN A 180 8.85 -11.18 -20.68
C GLN A 180 10.08 -10.26 -20.75
N SER A 181 9.94 -9.09 -21.36
CA SER A 181 11.04 -8.10 -21.43
C SER A 181 11.44 -7.64 -20.03
N ALA A 182 10.46 -7.22 -19.22
CA ALA A 182 10.69 -6.74 -17.88
C ALA A 182 11.32 -7.80 -16.95
N LEU A 183 10.94 -9.07 -17.07
CA LEU A 183 11.54 -10.16 -16.29
C LEU A 183 12.98 -10.46 -16.69
N ARG A 184 13.31 -10.42 -17.99
CA ARG A 184 14.70 -10.55 -18.47
C ARG A 184 15.58 -9.41 -17.98
N GLU A 185 15.09 -8.18 -18.12
CA GLU A 185 15.81 -7.00 -17.63
C GLU A 185 16.01 -7.06 -16.11
N ARG A 186 15.05 -7.63 -15.35
CA ARG A 186 15.15 -7.81 -13.91
C ARG A 186 16.22 -8.83 -13.53
N LEU A 187 16.42 -9.90 -14.31
CA LEU A 187 17.54 -10.83 -14.11
C LEU A 187 18.90 -10.12 -14.15
N ASP A 188 19.06 -9.21 -15.10
CA ASP A 188 20.29 -8.39 -15.20
C ASP A 188 20.41 -7.45 -14.00
N ASP A 189 19.33 -6.78 -13.60
CA ASP A 189 19.31 -5.83 -12.48
C ASP A 189 19.58 -6.52 -11.13
N LEU A 190 19.19 -7.80 -10.96
CA LEU A 190 19.42 -8.58 -9.74
C LEU A 190 20.91 -8.82 -9.46
N THR A 191 21.78 -8.77 -10.47
CA THR A 191 23.25 -8.86 -10.29
C THR A 191 23.81 -7.74 -9.41
N ARG A 192 23.10 -6.62 -9.28
CA ARG A 192 23.50 -5.45 -8.51
C ARG A 192 23.06 -5.46 -7.05
N VAL A 193 22.23 -6.42 -6.66
CA VAL A 193 21.58 -6.45 -5.33
C VAL A 193 22.57 -6.45 -4.18
N ASP A 194 23.62 -7.27 -4.27
CA ASP A 194 24.60 -7.39 -3.18
C ASP A 194 25.41 -6.10 -2.99
N ASP A 195 25.71 -5.36 -4.06
CA ASP A 195 26.39 -4.07 -3.99
C ASP A 195 25.46 -3.00 -3.38
N LEU A 196 24.18 -3.01 -3.76
CA LEU A 196 23.18 -2.09 -3.20
C LEU A 196 23.00 -2.32 -1.70
N ARG A 197 22.95 -3.58 -1.25
CA ARG A 197 22.81 -3.93 0.17
C ARG A 197 24.06 -3.62 0.98
N ARG A 198 25.25 -3.93 0.44
CA ARG A 198 26.52 -3.71 1.14
C ARG A 198 26.76 -2.27 1.51
N SER A 199 26.31 -1.35 0.66
CA SER A 199 26.43 0.09 0.89
C SER A 199 25.25 0.69 1.66
N MET A 200 24.31 -0.13 2.16
CA MET A 200 23.16 0.32 2.93
C MET A 200 23.44 0.22 4.42
N PRO A 201 23.33 1.32 5.19
CA PRO A 201 23.43 1.23 6.65
C PRO A 201 22.25 0.44 7.22
N GLN A 202 22.41 0.01 8.47
CA GLN A 202 21.30 -0.64 9.17
C GLN A 202 20.11 0.32 9.27
N LEU A 203 18.98 -0.09 8.71
CA LEU A 203 17.73 0.63 8.78
C LEU A 203 16.98 0.29 10.07
N THR A 204 16.39 1.30 10.68
CA THR A 204 15.45 1.08 11.79
C THR A 204 14.16 0.45 11.26
N SER A 205 13.60 -0.44 12.08
CA SER A 205 12.27 -1.02 11.85
C SER A 205 11.32 -0.56 12.95
N GLN A 206 10.09 -0.30 12.58
CA GLN A 206 9.00 0.06 13.48
C GLN A 206 7.67 -0.38 12.89
N LEU A 207 6.60 -0.24 13.63
CA LEU A 207 5.27 -0.39 13.06
C LEU A 207 5.05 0.71 12.00
N VAL A 208 4.60 0.32 10.80
CA VAL A 208 4.29 1.21 9.68
C VAL A 208 2.90 0.87 9.12
N HIS A 209 2.39 1.67 8.20
CA HIS A 209 1.14 1.35 7.50
C HIS A 209 1.25 0.04 6.70
N HIS A 210 2.41 -0.20 6.13
CA HIS A 210 2.81 -1.31 5.27
C HIS A 210 2.19 -1.27 3.85
N ASP A 211 1.06 -0.62 3.66
CA ASP A 211 0.44 -0.39 2.36
C ASP A 211 0.07 1.08 2.11
N TYR A 212 0.93 2.00 2.57
CA TYR A 212 0.76 3.43 2.31
C TYR A 212 1.12 3.73 0.85
N THR A 213 0.12 3.61 -0.02
CA THR A 213 0.24 3.76 -1.47
C THR A 213 -0.86 4.70 -1.98
N ARG A 214 -0.66 5.26 -3.17
CA ARG A 214 -1.61 6.20 -3.78
C ARG A 214 -3.06 5.71 -3.79
N PRO A 215 -3.39 4.44 -4.14
CA PRO A 215 -4.77 3.94 -4.11
C PRO A 215 -5.43 3.99 -2.72
N ASN A 216 -4.63 3.95 -1.66
CA ASN A 216 -5.09 3.96 -0.27
C ASN A 216 -5.16 5.38 0.32
N LEU A 217 -4.99 6.42 -0.50
CA LEU A 217 -5.07 7.81 -0.09
C LEU A 217 -6.22 8.52 -0.80
N LEU A 218 -7.18 9.02 -0.04
CA LEU A 218 -8.23 9.88 -0.57
C LEU A 218 -7.85 11.35 -0.42
N PHE A 219 -8.08 12.10 -1.47
CA PHE A 219 -7.77 13.52 -1.54
C PHE A 219 -9.04 14.35 -1.73
N GLU A 220 -9.05 15.49 -1.06
CA GLU A 220 -9.89 16.63 -1.39
C GLU A 220 -8.95 17.78 -1.83
N ASN A 221 -9.10 18.25 -3.05
CA ASN A 221 -8.13 19.13 -3.71
C ASN A 221 -6.73 18.47 -3.72
N HIS A 222 -5.75 19.00 -2.96
CA HIS A 222 -4.39 18.47 -2.85
C HIS A 222 -4.08 17.88 -1.46
N CYS A 223 -5.05 17.89 -0.55
CA CYS A 223 -4.88 17.43 0.82
C CYS A 223 -5.37 16.00 0.97
N VAL A 224 -4.60 15.15 1.65
CA VAL A 224 -5.06 13.81 2.05
C VAL A 224 -6.12 13.98 3.13
N VAL A 225 -7.32 13.47 2.87
CA VAL A 225 -8.47 13.51 3.80
C VAL A 225 -8.79 12.14 4.39
N ALA A 226 -8.25 11.06 3.81
CA ALA A 226 -8.32 9.73 4.42
C ALA A 226 -7.14 8.86 4.03
N VAL A 227 -6.73 8.00 4.98
CA VAL A 227 -5.81 6.89 4.79
C VAL A 227 -6.59 5.59 4.98
N LEU A 228 -6.53 4.71 3.99
CA LEU A 228 -7.28 3.46 3.93
C LEU A 228 -6.35 2.26 4.07
N ASP A 229 -6.90 1.10 4.42
CA ASP A 229 -6.26 -0.22 4.38
C ASP A 229 -4.95 -0.34 5.17
N LEU A 230 -4.94 0.18 6.39
CA LEU A 230 -3.85 -0.02 7.36
C LEU A 230 -3.59 -1.51 7.59
N LYS A 231 -2.40 -2.00 7.25
CA LYS A 231 -1.96 -3.37 7.55
C LYS A 231 -1.27 -3.44 8.92
N GLY A 232 -0.50 -2.44 9.28
CA GLY A 232 0.13 -2.32 10.60
C GLY A 232 1.16 -3.43 10.85
N HIS A 233 2.14 -3.58 9.97
CA HIS A 233 3.27 -4.51 10.14
C HIS A 233 4.56 -3.78 10.47
N VAL A 234 5.53 -4.51 11.03
CA VAL A 234 6.86 -3.99 11.28
C VAL A 234 7.66 -3.96 9.98
N ALA A 235 8.14 -2.77 9.61
CA ALA A 235 9.00 -2.57 8.45
C ALA A 235 9.80 -1.27 8.59
N SER A 236 10.67 -1.00 7.63
CA SER A 236 11.43 0.24 7.60
C SER A 236 10.57 1.42 7.12
N PRO A 237 10.49 2.53 7.89
CA PRO A 237 9.83 3.77 7.44
C PRO A 237 10.41 4.33 6.14
N VAL A 238 11.72 4.14 5.93
CA VAL A 238 12.44 4.59 4.72
C VAL A 238 11.90 3.92 3.47
N TRP A 239 11.60 2.62 3.54
CA TRP A 239 10.97 1.90 2.44
C TRP A 239 9.57 2.46 2.12
N GLU A 240 8.77 2.74 3.15
CA GLU A 240 7.42 3.24 2.93
C GLU A 240 7.42 4.68 2.38
N LEU A 241 8.37 5.52 2.81
CA LEU A 241 8.61 6.82 2.18
C LEU A 241 8.94 6.66 0.69
N GLY A 242 9.78 5.69 0.33
CA GLY A 242 10.13 5.40 -1.06
C GLY A 242 8.92 5.08 -1.95
N LYS A 243 7.91 4.40 -1.41
CA LYS A 243 6.67 4.09 -2.13
C LYS A 243 5.87 5.35 -2.51
N ILE A 244 5.99 6.42 -1.74
CA ILE A 244 5.34 7.72 -2.01
C ILE A 244 6.24 8.62 -2.86
N ALA A 245 7.50 8.77 -2.48
CA ALA A 245 8.46 9.62 -3.20
C ALA A 245 8.65 9.17 -4.66
N PHE A 246 8.58 7.86 -4.90
CA PHE A 246 8.74 7.23 -6.22
C PHE A 246 7.49 6.43 -6.60
N GLU A 247 6.31 7.01 -6.38
CA GLU A 247 5.05 6.39 -6.77
C GLU A 247 5.07 6.11 -8.29
N PRO A 248 4.87 4.85 -8.72
CA PRO A 248 5.18 4.43 -10.09
C PRO A 248 4.41 5.16 -11.18
N GLN A 249 3.12 5.48 -10.95
CA GLN A 249 2.34 6.21 -11.94
C GLN A 249 2.83 7.66 -12.10
N THR A 250 3.30 8.25 -11.01
CA THR A 250 3.85 9.61 -10.98
C THR A 250 5.20 9.63 -11.72
N VAL A 251 6.08 8.68 -11.42
CA VAL A 251 7.41 8.60 -12.05
C VAL A 251 7.30 8.43 -13.56
N VAL A 252 6.40 7.57 -14.04
CA VAL A 252 6.27 7.28 -15.49
C VAL A 252 5.58 8.41 -16.24
N ARG A 253 4.74 9.21 -15.56
CA ARG A 253 3.93 10.26 -16.20
C ARG A 253 4.51 11.67 -16.10
N SER A 254 5.48 11.90 -15.24
CA SER A 254 6.01 13.23 -14.97
C SER A 254 7.49 13.33 -15.30
N ALA A 255 7.87 14.33 -16.08
CA ALA A 255 9.28 14.68 -16.28
C ALA A 255 9.92 15.20 -14.99
N ASP A 256 9.12 15.76 -14.07
CA ASP A 256 9.57 16.38 -12.82
C ASP A 256 9.56 15.40 -11.62
N TRP A 257 9.55 14.08 -11.90
CA TRP A 257 9.45 13.06 -10.84
C TRP A 257 10.52 13.20 -9.75
N LEU A 258 11.75 13.64 -10.11
CA LEU A 258 12.83 13.85 -9.14
C LEU A 258 12.57 15.06 -8.22
N GLU A 259 12.00 16.13 -8.76
CA GLU A 259 11.61 17.29 -7.95
C GLU A 259 10.43 16.95 -7.02
N MET A 260 9.53 16.07 -7.46
CA MET A 260 8.47 15.55 -6.59
C MET A 260 9.03 14.66 -5.47
N ALA A 261 10.00 13.80 -5.78
CA ALA A 261 10.68 12.98 -4.77
C ALA A 261 11.46 13.83 -3.77
N TYR A 262 12.14 14.90 -4.26
CA TYR A 262 12.79 15.89 -3.41
C TYR A 262 11.80 16.59 -2.48
N ALA A 263 10.67 17.06 -3.03
CA ALA A 263 9.62 17.69 -2.25
C ALA A 263 9.01 16.73 -1.20
N ALA A 264 8.79 15.48 -1.56
CA ALA A 264 8.32 14.43 -0.67
C ALA A 264 9.25 14.23 0.53
N THR A 265 10.56 14.07 0.25
CA THR A 265 11.58 13.85 1.28
C THR A 265 11.76 15.08 2.18
N THR A 266 11.73 16.29 1.58
CA THR A 266 11.79 17.55 2.33
C THR A 266 10.64 17.65 3.34
N GLU A 267 9.40 17.45 2.90
CA GLU A 267 8.24 17.52 3.80
C GLU A 267 8.24 16.43 4.88
N TYR A 268 8.71 15.24 4.52
CA TYR A 268 8.83 14.13 5.46
C TYR A 268 9.85 14.45 6.56
N CYS A 269 11.05 14.94 6.20
CA CYS A 269 12.09 15.31 7.13
C CYS A 269 11.73 16.55 7.98
N ALA A 270 11.01 17.51 7.40
CA ALA A 270 10.52 18.68 8.14
C ALA A 270 9.52 18.30 9.25
N GLU A 271 8.62 17.35 8.95
CA GLU A 271 7.63 16.86 9.93
C GLU A 271 8.25 15.89 10.96
N ASP A 272 9.26 15.10 10.54
CA ASP A 272 9.97 14.14 11.40
C ASP A 272 11.49 14.28 11.26
N PRO A 273 12.12 15.26 11.94
CA PRO A 273 13.56 15.49 11.84
C PRO A 273 14.42 14.28 12.25
N ALA A 274 13.92 13.41 13.13
CA ALA A 274 14.66 12.21 13.54
C ALA A 274 14.86 11.20 12.38
N ALA A 275 14.05 11.27 11.33
CA ALA A 275 14.19 10.45 10.15
C ALA A 275 15.24 10.94 9.14
N SER A 276 15.72 12.19 9.27
CA SER A 276 16.60 12.85 8.29
C SER A 276 17.91 12.07 8.05
N ALA A 277 18.41 11.35 9.06
CA ALA A 277 19.64 10.57 8.92
C ALA A 277 19.57 9.46 7.85
N THR A 278 18.39 8.93 7.56
CA THR A 278 18.21 7.78 6.67
C THR A 278 17.17 7.98 5.56
N ALA A 279 16.35 9.03 5.60
CA ALA A 279 15.25 9.25 4.66
C ALA A 279 15.73 9.31 3.19
N TRP A 280 16.92 9.84 2.92
CA TRP A 280 17.54 9.90 1.59
C TRP A 280 17.78 8.54 0.95
N LEU A 281 17.83 7.44 1.74
CA LEU A 281 17.97 6.06 1.26
C LEU A 281 16.67 5.48 0.69
N CYS A 282 15.58 6.23 0.70
CA CYS A 282 14.28 5.74 0.25
C CYS A 282 14.27 5.31 -1.23
N ALA A 283 15.14 5.90 -2.06
CA ALA A 283 15.32 5.47 -3.45
C ALA A 283 15.88 4.05 -3.54
N ARG A 284 16.94 3.77 -2.79
CA ARG A 284 17.59 2.45 -2.74
C ARG A 284 16.66 1.39 -2.14
N ALA A 285 15.95 1.74 -1.07
CA ALA A 285 15.00 0.85 -0.42
C ALA A 285 13.87 0.43 -1.38
N VAL A 286 13.31 1.38 -2.14
CA VAL A 286 12.25 1.06 -3.10
C VAL A 286 12.75 0.31 -4.32
N VAL A 287 13.99 0.54 -4.76
CA VAL A 287 14.64 -0.25 -5.82
C VAL A 287 14.74 -1.71 -5.37
N LEU A 288 15.38 -1.95 -4.23
CA LEU A 288 15.53 -3.31 -3.68
C LEU A 288 14.15 -3.98 -3.51
N TYR A 289 13.19 -3.30 -2.90
CA TYR A 289 11.83 -3.82 -2.75
C TYR A 289 11.20 -4.19 -4.10
N ASN A 290 11.34 -3.35 -5.13
CA ASN A 290 10.75 -3.62 -6.44
C ASN A 290 11.41 -4.79 -7.14
N LEU A 291 12.73 -5.00 -6.97
CA LEU A 291 13.44 -6.15 -7.54
C LEU A 291 12.94 -7.49 -6.98
N PHE A 292 12.51 -7.54 -5.71
CA PHE A 292 11.98 -8.73 -5.03
C PHE A 292 10.45 -8.84 -5.07
N SER A 293 9.74 -7.94 -5.75
CA SER A 293 8.28 -7.95 -5.81
C SER A 293 7.78 -8.55 -7.12
N PHE A 294 7.14 -9.71 -7.04
CA PHE A 294 6.60 -10.46 -8.18
C PHE A 294 5.07 -10.64 -8.12
N TRP A 295 4.40 -9.94 -7.22
CA TRP A 295 2.97 -10.16 -6.98
C TRP A 295 2.11 -10.09 -8.26
N GLY A 296 2.23 -9.06 -9.10
CA GLY A 296 1.44 -8.94 -10.33
C GLY A 296 1.64 -10.08 -11.32
N PRO A 297 2.89 -10.37 -11.77
CA PRO A 297 3.12 -11.49 -12.67
C PRO A 297 2.82 -12.85 -12.04
N TRP A 298 3.00 -13.02 -10.72
CA TRP A 298 2.66 -14.25 -10.03
C TRP A 298 1.16 -14.53 -10.09
N GLN A 299 0.33 -13.57 -9.71
CA GLN A 299 -1.12 -13.68 -9.81
C GLN A 299 -1.58 -14.02 -11.24
N ARG A 300 -0.98 -13.36 -12.23
CA ARG A 300 -1.36 -13.54 -13.62
C ARG A 300 -0.98 -14.91 -14.18
N TYR A 301 0.24 -15.38 -13.93
CA TYR A 301 0.80 -16.54 -14.62
C TYR A 301 0.83 -17.82 -13.78
N VAL A 302 0.79 -17.72 -12.45
CA VAL A 302 0.80 -18.86 -11.53
C VAL A 302 -0.58 -19.10 -10.93
N ASP A 303 -1.20 -18.06 -10.35
CA ASP A 303 -2.53 -18.19 -9.73
C ASP A 303 -3.67 -18.18 -10.77
N GLY A 304 -3.38 -17.85 -12.02
CA GLY A 304 -4.35 -17.84 -13.11
C GLY A 304 -5.38 -16.71 -13.00
N ILE A 305 -5.15 -15.72 -12.15
CA ILE A 305 -6.00 -14.55 -11.99
C ILE A 305 -5.74 -13.60 -13.17
N ARG A 306 -6.27 -13.95 -14.33
CA ARG A 306 -6.24 -13.11 -15.52
C ARG A 306 -7.39 -12.11 -15.44
N THR A 307 -7.31 -11.16 -14.57
CA THR A 307 -8.24 -10.04 -14.59
C THR A 307 -7.91 -9.15 -15.78
N GLU A 308 -8.91 -8.73 -16.53
CA GLU A 308 -8.82 -7.68 -17.56
C GLU A 308 -8.52 -6.30 -16.95
N GLN A 309 -7.97 -6.28 -15.73
CA GLN A 309 -7.61 -5.06 -15.03
C GLN A 309 -6.27 -4.56 -15.58
N ASP A 310 -6.32 -3.78 -16.66
CA ASP A 310 -5.21 -3.01 -17.20
C ASP A 310 -4.44 -2.24 -16.11
N ASP A 311 -5.12 -1.87 -15.02
CA ASP A 311 -4.55 -1.13 -13.91
C ASP A 311 -3.51 -1.94 -13.11
N MET A 312 -3.72 -3.25 -12.92
CA MET A 312 -2.83 -4.11 -12.14
C MET A 312 -1.56 -4.46 -12.91
N ASP A 313 -1.72 -4.85 -14.17
CA ASP A 313 -0.61 -5.13 -15.07
C ASP A 313 0.23 -3.87 -15.29
N GLY A 314 -0.42 -2.75 -15.54
CA GLY A 314 0.22 -1.45 -15.68
C GLY A 314 0.99 -1.05 -14.42
N TYR A 315 0.45 -1.29 -13.23
CA TYR A 315 1.09 -0.91 -11.98
C TYR A 315 2.42 -1.65 -11.75
N TRP A 316 2.47 -2.98 -11.94
CA TRP A 316 3.70 -3.75 -11.77
C TRP A 316 4.76 -3.36 -12.80
N LEU A 317 4.36 -3.20 -14.07
CA LEU A 317 5.27 -2.77 -15.14
C LEU A 317 5.83 -1.37 -14.87
N ASN A 318 5.02 -0.45 -14.37
CA ASN A 318 5.47 0.89 -14.00
C ASN A 318 6.45 0.85 -12.81
N ARG A 319 6.24 -0.06 -11.84
CA ARG A 319 7.20 -0.30 -10.75
C ARG A 319 8.55 -0.81 -11.28
N HIS A 320 8.53 -1.68 -12.29
CA HIS A 320 9.75 -2.15 -12.95
C HIS A 320 10.47 -0.99 -13.65
N VAL A 321 9.76 -0.19 -14.44
CA VAL A 321 10.31 1.01 -15.09
C VAL A 321 10.91 1.98 -14.07
N THR A 322 10.18 2.23 -12.98
CA THR A 322 10.65 3.08 -11.88
C THR A 322 11.93 2.55 -11.26
N ALA A 323 12.02 1.25 -10.96
CA ALA A 323 13.21 0.65 -10.41
C ALA A 323 14.43 0.83 -11.33
N ARG A 324 14.27 0.61 -12.64
CA ARG A 324 15.34 0.79 -13.62
C ARG A 324 15.78 2.23 -13.78
N LEU A 325 14.82 3.16 -13.80
CA LEU A 325 15.13 4.60 -13.85
C LEU A 325 15.95 5.02 -12.63
N LEU A 326 15.57 4.55 -11.45
CA LEU A 326 16.30 4.80 -10.21
C LEU A 326 17.67 4.15 -10.21
N LEU A 327 17.79 2.88 -10.65
CA LEU A 327 19.08 2.17 -10.75
C LEU A 327 20.07 2.90 -11.66
N ALA A 328 19.60 3.43 -12.77
CA ALA A 328 20.43 4.17 -13.72
C ALA A 328 20.96 5.50 -13.17
N ASN A 329 20.25 6.10 -12.18
CA ASN A 329 20.52 7.43 -11.67
C ASN A 329 20.76 7.46 -10.15
N LEU A 330 20.95 6.31 -9.49
CA LEU A 330 20.83 6.14 -8.04
C LEU A 330 21.70 7.13 -7.24
N GLY A 331 22.97 7.30 -7.60
CA GLY A 331 23.87 8.21 -6.90
C GLY A 331 23.38 9.67 -6.96
N ALA A 332 23.02 10.14 -8.15
CA ALA A 332 22.51 11.51 -8.32
C ALA A 332 21.17 11.74 -7.58
N VAL A 333 20.30 10.72 -7.55
CA VAL A 333 19.04 10.76 -6.81
C VAL A 333 19.33 10.84 -5.31
N GLU A 334 20.16 9.96 -4.77
CA GLU A 334 20.53 9.95 -3.35
C GLU A 334 21.20 11.26 -2.91
N ASP A 335 22.11 11.80 -3.73
CA ASP A 335 22.72 13.12 -3.47
C ASP A 335 21.68 14.25 -3.44
N ARG A 336 20.69 14.20 -4.32
CA ARG A 336 19.59 15.18 -4.34
C ARG A 336 18.74 15.06 -3.08
N LEU A 337 18.37 13.84 -2.67
CA LEU A 337 17.56 13.60 -1.47
C LEU A 337 18.31 13.90 -0.17
N ALA A 338 19.62 13.63 -0.11
CA ALA A 338 20.44 13.98 1.05
C ALA A 338 20.41 15.49 1.32
N ARG A 339 20.44 16.32 0.28
CA ARG A 339 20.24 17.77 0.43
C ARG A 339 18.87 18.12 1.01
N ALA A 340 17.79 17.40 0.66
CA ALA A 340 16.47 17.61 1.24
C ALA A 340 16.45 17.37 2.76
N CYS A 341 17.27 16.44 3.24
CA CYS A 341 17.35 16.08 4.66
C CYS A 341 18.21 17.07 5.50
N THR A 342 19.11 17.83 4.89
CA THR A 342 20.05 18.73 5.61
C THR A 342 19.46 20.12 5.91
N PHE A 343 18.41 20.55 5.24
CA PHE A 343 17.83 21.90 5.41
C PHE A 343 17.00 22.08 6.70
N HIS A 344 16.88 21.05 7.54
CA HIS A 344 16.04 21.04 8.75
C HIS A 344 16.82 20.65 10.03
N GLY A 345 18.15 20.64 9.98
CA GLY A 345 19.06 20.39 11.11
C GLY A 345 19.51 21.66 11.82
#